data_3b4a5d9157180f7a427e5693e5fac551
#
_entry.id   3b4a5d9157180f7a427e5693e5fac551
#
_cell.length_a   1.000
_cell.length_b   1.000
_cell.length_c   1.000
_cell.angle_alpha   90.00
_cell.angle_beta   90.00
_cell.angle_gamma   90.00
#
_symmetry.space_group_name_H-M   'P 1'
#
loop_
_entity.id
_entity.type
_entity.pdbx_description
1 polymer ?
#
loop_
_entity_poly.entity_id
_entity_poly.type
_entity_poly.pdbx_seq_one_letter_code
_entity_poly.pdbx_strand_id
1 'polypeptide(L)'
;MDDFFRLTQTIITIIMTIVIIFGLTVFFGAPYVPSLSRELLKMFKKLYPLSKKDLLIDMGSGDGIVLKVAAGFGAKAIGIELHPVLSFLSRVRLRKLGPAAKVVCQNYLDFPFPPETTVVYTFSDSRDIEKIYTKVKTEAKRLKKDLYFISNGFEVPGVKHEKTYSSFYLYKIAAEK
;
A
#
# COMPACT_ATOMS: atom_id res chain seq x y z
N MET A 1 -32.21 34.61 11.31
CA MET A 1 -30.96 35.02 10.62
C MET A 1 -29.73 34.45 11.33
N ASP A 2 -29.72 34.41 12.65
CA ASP A 2 -28.60 33.93 13.47
C ASP A 2 -28.31 32.42 13.33
N ASP A 3 -29.35 31.59 13.22
CA ASP A 3 -29.16 30.13 13.05
C ASP A 3 -28.55 29.75 11.71
N PHE A 4 -28.92 30.46 10.64
CA PHE A 4 -28.33 30.27 9.33
C PHE A 4 -26.85 30.67 9.33
N PHE A 5 -26.51 31.76 9.99
CA PHE A 5 -25.13 32.24 10.11
C PHE A 5 -24.27 31.26 10.93
N ARG A 6 -24.79 30.76 12.05
CA ARG A 6 -24.12 29.73 12.89
C ARG A 6 -23.90 28.42 12.13
N LEU A 7 -24.91 27.96 11.39
CA LEU A 7 -24.78 26.74 10.58
C LEU A 7 -23.70 26.89 9.50
N THR A 8 -23.69 28.02 8.80
CA THR A 8 -22.68 28.31 7.76
C THR A 8 -21.26 28.35 8.36
N GLN A 9 -21.09 28.99 9.52
CA GLN A 9 -19.81 29.09 10.21
C GLN A 9 -19.31 27.72 10.68
N THR A 10 -20.21 26.88 11.17
CA THR A 10 -19.90 25.49 11.57
C THR A 10 -19.44 24.66 10.39
N ILE A 11 -20.14 24.75 9.25
CA ILE A 11 -19.77 24.02 8.03
C ILE A 11 -18.39 24.48 7.52
N ILE A 12 -18.11 25.78 7.49
CA ILE A 12 -16.81 26.32 7.09
C ILE A 12 -15.71 25.82 8.02
N THR A 13 -15.94 25.82 9.32
CA THR A 13 -14.96 25.32 10.30
C THR A 13 -14.65 23.84 10.08
N ILE A 14 -15.67 23.02 9.86
CA ILE A 14 -15.48 21.58 9.55
C ILE A 14 -14.67 21.40 8.28
N ILE A 15 -15.00 22.12 7.19
CA ILE A 15 -14.29 22.05 5.91
C ILE A 15 -12.83 22.46 6.11
N MET A 16 -12.57 23.58 6.78
CA MET A 16 -11.20 24.06 7.05
C MET A 16 -10.41 23.07 7.90
N THR A 17 -11.03 22.46 8.90
CA THR A 17 -10.38 21.41 9.72
C THR A 17 -10.01 20.20 8.88
N ILE A 18 -10.88 19.76 7.99
CA ILE A 18 -10.61 18.65 7.07
C ILE A 18 -9.45 19.01 6.12
N VAL A 19 -9.46 20.22 5.56
CA VAL A 19 -8.38 20.69 4.67
C VAL A 19 -7.04 20.78 5.39
N ILE A 20 -7.03 21.26 6.63
CA ILE A 20 -5.81 21.32 7.45
C ILE A 20 -5.29 19.91 7.76
N ILE A 21 -6.16 19.00 8.19
CA ILE A 21 -5.78 17.60 8.46
C ILE A 21 -5.22 16.94 7.19
N PHE A 22 -5.86 17.12 6.03
CA PHE A 22 -5.36 16.63 4.75
C PHE A 22 -4.04 17.30 4.33
N GLY A 23 -3.93 18.62 4.50
CA GLY A 23 -2.70 19.37 4.20
C GLY A 23 -1.50 18.92 5.05
N LEU A 24 -1.70 18.68 6.33
CA LEU A 24 -0.65 18.17 7.22
C LEU A 24 -0.15 16.79 6.80
N THR A 25 -1.00 15.93 6.21
CA THR A 25 -0.58 14.60 5.74
C THR A 25 0.37 14.64 4.55
N VAL A 26 0.33 15.71 3.74
CA VAL A 26 1.27 15.95 2.63
C VAL A 26 2.68 16.25 3.16
N PHE A 27 2.80 16.86 4.34
CA PHE A 27 4.10 17.13 4.98
C PHE A 27 4.69 15.90 5.69
N PHE A 28 3.86 14.94 6.12
CA PHE A 28 4.27 13.77 6.90
C PHE A 28 4.32 12.46 6.11
N GLY A 29 3.94 12.46 4.83
CA GLY A 29 3.94 11.26 3.98
C GLY A 29 3.89 11.57 2.49
N ALA A 30 4.07 10.55 1.66
CA ALA A 30 3.89 10.66 0.21
C ALA A 30 2.42 11.01 -0.12
N PRO A 31 2.16 11.88 -1.12
CA PRO A 31 0.80 12.23 -1.50
C PRO A 31 0.03 10.98 -1.94
N TYR A 32 -1.24 10.89 -1.50
CA TYR A 32 -2.12 9.81 -1.94
C TYR A 32 -2.40 9.92 -3.44
N VAL A 33 -1.91 8.96 -4.20
CA VAL A 33 -2.18 8.82 -5.64
C VAL A 33 -2.89 7.48 -5.88
N PRO A 34 -4.17 7.47 -6.28
CA PRO A 34 -4.90 6.23 -6.48
C PRO A 34 -4.35 5.46 -7.69
N SER A 35 -4.04 4.19 -7.50
CA SER A 35 -3.66 3.29 -8.58
C SER A 35 -4.87 2.95 -9.45
N LEU A 36 -4.68 2.90 -10.77
CA LEU A 36 -5.74 2.48 -11.69
C LEU A 36 -5.91 0.95 -11.62
N SER A 37 -7.10 0.48 -11.24
CA SER A 37 -7.42 -0.96 -11.11
C SER A 37 -7.05 -1.77 -12.36
N ARG A 38 -7.24 -1.19 -13.56
CA ARG A 38 -6.93 -1.84 -14.84
C ARG A 38 -5.43 -2.13 -14.98
N GLU A 39 -4.57 -1.19 -14.58
CA GLU A 39 -3.11 -1.37 -14.65
C GLU A 39 -2.62 -2.39 -13.61
N LEU A 40 -3.18 -2.38 -12.40
CA LEU A 40 -2.91 -3.40 -11.38
C LEU A 40 -3.30 -4.80 -11.86
N LEU A 41 -4.46 -4.95 -12.50
CA LEU A 41 -4.89 -6.23 -13.07
C LEU A 41 -3.92 -6.75 -14.14
N LYS A 42 -3.45 -5.87 -15.03
CA LYS A 42 -2.45 -6.23 -16.04
C LYS A 42 -1.10 -6.57 -15.42
N MET A 43 -0.65 -5.77 -14.46
CA MET A 43 0.60 -5.99 -13.73
C MET A 43 0.61 -7.36 -13.05
N PHE A 44 -0.44 -7.70 -12.28
CA PHE A 44 -0.54 -9.00 -11.61
C PHE A 44 -0.70 -10.19 -12.58
N LYS A 45 -1.10 -9.95 -13.82
CA LYS A 45 -1.09 -11.01 -14.85
C LYS A 45 0.25 -11.16 -15.53
N LYS A 46 0.94 -10.06 -15.83
CA LYS A 46 2.14 -10.04 -16.69
C LYS A 46 3.44 -10.08 -15.91
N LEU A 47 3.52 -9.34 -14.80
CA LEU A 47 4.76 -9.16 -14.05
C LEU A 47 4.91 -10.21 -12.94
N TYR A 48 3.88 -10.37 -12.13
CA TYR A 48 3.83 -11.36 -11.05
C TYR A 48 2.45 -12.04 -11.08
N PRO A 49 2.32 -13.26 -11.61
CA PRO A 49 1.05 -13.97 -11.67
C PRO A 49 0.52 -14.32 -10.28
N LEU A 50 -0.26 -13.39 -9.71
CA LEU A 50 -0.81 -13.53 -8.37
C LEU A 50 -1.85 -14.65 -8.31
N SER A 51 -1.86 -15.43 -7.24
CA SER A 51 -2.69 -16.60 -7.07
C SER A 51 -3.21 -16.77 -5.62
N LYS A 52 -4.10 -17.73 -5.41
CA LYS A 52 -4.63 -18.08 -4.08
C LYS A 52 -3.59 -18.58 -3.06
N LYS A 53 -2.37 -18.90 -3.52
CA LYS A 53 -1.26 -19.31 -2.65
C LYS A 53 -0.50 -18.12 -2.07
N ASP A 54 -0.77 -16.93 -2.56
CA ASP A 54 -0.02 -15.74 -2.20
C ASP A 54 -0.64 -14.99 -1.02
N LEU A 55 0.24 -14.44 -0.19
CA LEU A 55 -0.07 -13.37 0.75
C LEU A 55 0.69 -12.11 0.29
N LEU A 56 -0.07 -11.13 -0.14
CA LEU A 56 0.44 -9.83 -0.56
C LEU A 56 0.47 -8.86 0.63
N ILE A 57 1.59 -8.17 0.81
CA ILE A 57 1.70 -7.01 1.70
C ILE A 57 1.72 -5.74 0.84
N ASP A 58 0.83 -4.80 1.14
CA ASP A 58 0.75 -3.48 0.47
C ASP A 58 1.21 -2.40 1.46
N MET A 59 2.40 -1.86 1.21
CA MET A 59 3.04 -0.86 2.07
C MET A 59 2.62 0.55 1.62
N GLY A 60 1.78 1.21 2.41
CA GLY A 60 1.09 2.45 2.05
C GLY A 60 -0.19 2.16 1.25
N SER A 61 -1.08 1.33 1.82
CA SER A 61 -2.21 0.77 1.06
C SER A 61 -3.32 1.77 0.71
N GLY A 62 -3.26 3.00 1.23
CA GLY A 62 -4.21 4.05 0.91
C GLY A 62 -5.66 3.61 1.07
N ASP A 63 -6.41 3.70 -0.02
CA ASP A 63 -7.84 3.33 -0.08
C ASP A 63 -8.10 1.83 -0.28
N GLY A 64 -7.04 1.00 -0.32
CA GLY A 64 -7.12 -0.45 -0.41
C GLY A 64 -7.40 -1.03 -1.79
N ILE A 65 -7.22 -0.25 -2.86
CA ILE A 65 -7.52 -0.74 -4.23
C ILE A 65 -6.64 -1.94 -4.63
N VAL A 66 -5.37 -1.96 -4.21
CA VAL A 66 -4.44 -3.07 -4.48
C VAL A 66 -4.92 -4.35 -3.80
N LEU A 67 -5.36 -4.24 -2.54
CA LEU A 67 -5.90 -5.37 -1.79
C LEU A 67 -7.17 -5.94 -2.46
N LYS A 68 -8.05 -5.04 -2.93
CA LYS A 68 -9.26 -5.45 -3.65
C LYS A 68 -8.92 -6.22 -4.92
N VAL A 69 -7.93 -5.74 -5.68
CA VAL A 69 -7.48 -6.41 -6.90
C VAL A 69 -6.84 -7.75 -6.57
N ALA A 70 -5.96 -7.82 -5.55
CA ALA A 70 -5.33 -9.05 -5.11
C ALA A 70 -6.35 -10.12 -4.69
N ALA A 71 -7.37 -9.74 -3.92
CA ALA A 71 -8.47 -10.64 -3.54
C ALA A 71 -9.25 -11.16 -4.77
N GLY A 72 -9.34 -10.37 -5.85
CA GLY A 72 -9.94 -10.80 -7.12
C GLY A 72 -9.17 -11.93 -7.81
N PHE A 73 -7.86 -12.10 -7.53
CA PHE A 73 -7.04 -13.26 -7.94
C PHE A 73 -7.11 -14.44 -6.96
N GLY A 74 -7.87 -14.30 -5.86
CA GLY A 74 -7.96 -15.28 -4.79
C GLY A 74 -6.81 -15.20 -3.78
N ALA A 75 -5.89 -14.25 -3.92
CA ALA A 75 -4.81 -14.03 -2.97
C ALA A 75 -5.33 -13.42 -1.67
N LYS A 76 -4.65 -13.71 -0.55
CA LYS A 76 -4.82 -12.93 0.68
C LYS A 76 -3.99 -11.64 0.57
N ALA A 77 -4.46 -10.57 1.19
CA ALA A 77 -3.74 -9.30 1.19
C ALA A 77 -3.84 -8.57 2.53
N ILE A 78 -2.73 -7.97 2.95
CA ILE A 78 -2.67 -7.09 4.13
C ILE A 78 -2.15 -5.74 3.68
N GLY A 79 -2.96 -4.71 3.87
CA GLY A 79 -2.57 -3.32 3.65
C GLY A 79 -2.11 -2.69 4.96
N ILE A 80 -1.03 -1.95 4.87
CA ILE A 80 -0.50 -1.19 5.99
C ILE A 80 -0.60 0.28 5.62
N GLU A 81 -1.38 1.04 6.37
CA GLU A 81 -1.66 2.44 6.08
C GLU A 81 -1.46 3.28 7.35
N LEU A 82 -0.63 4.31 7.24
CA LEU A 82 -0.33 5.17 8.37
C LEU A 82 -1.49 6.12 8.70
N HIS A 83 -2.20 6.58 7.67
CA HIS A 83 -3.25 7.58 7.83
C HIS A 83 -4.56 6.95 8.35
N PRO A 84 -5.06 7.33 9.56
CA PRO A 84 -6.22 6.68 10.17
C PRO A 84 -7.49 6.75 9.32
N VAL A 85 -7.74 7.89 8.65
CA VAL A 85 -8.92 8.10 7.80
C VAL A 85 -8.88 7.19 6.58
N LEU A 86 -7.72 7.11 5.88
CA LEU A 86 -7.56 6.22 4.73
C LEU A 86 -7.68 4.75 5.15
N SER A 87 -7.07 4.37 6.26
CA SER A 87 -7.20 3.04 6.86
C SER A 87 -8.66 2.68 7.17
N PHE A 88 -9.43 3.62 7.74
CA PHE A 88 -10.86 3.43 7.99
C PHE A 88 -11.65 3.26 6.69
N LEU A 89 -11.47 4.17 5.71
CA LEU A 89 -12.14 4.11 4.40
C LEU A 89 -11.82 2.80 3.66
N SER A 90 -10.57 2.37 3.71
CA SER A 90 -10.13 1.11 3.14
C SER A 90 -10.85 -0.08 3.80
N ARG A 91 -10.94 -0.13 5.13
CA ARG A 91 -11.70 -1.18 5.85
C ARG A 91 -13.16 -1.23 5.45
N VAL A 92 -13.82 -0.06 5.34
CA VAL A 92 -15.22 0.02 4.89
C VAL A 92 -15.38 -0.51 3.46
N ARG A 93 -14.49 -0.09 2.55
CA ARG A 93 -14.49 -0.54 1.15
C ARG A 93 -14.31 -2.06 1.03
N LEU A 94 -13.41 -2.62 1.84
CA LEU A 94 -13.01 -4.02 1.75
C LEU A 94 -13.87 -4.97 2.61
N ARG A 95 -14.81 -4.46 3.40
CA ARG A 95 -15.60 -5.25 4.35
C ARG A 95 -16.26 -6.51 3.76
N LYS A 96 -16.67 -6.45 2.48
CA LYS A 96 -17.30 -7.58 1.78
C LYS A 96 -16.32 -8.70 1.39
N LEU A 97 -15.00 -8.45 1.44
CA LEU A 97 -13.96 -9.43 1.14
C LEU A 97 -13.61 -10.31 2.35
N GLY A 98 -14.10 -9.94 3.53
CA GLY A 98 -13.88 -10.69 4.76
C GLY A 98 -12.37 -10.89 5.05
N PRO A 99 -11.94 -12.12 5.38
CA PRO A 99 -10.55 -12.40 5.75
C PRO A 99 -9.56 -12.35 4.57
N ALA A 100 -10.02 -12.23 3.33
CA ALA A 100 -9.14 -12.14 2.17
C ALA A 100 -8.37 -10.83 2.10
N ALA A 101 -8.90 -9.74 2.69
CA ALA A 101 -8.25 -8.44 2.72
C ALA A 101 -8.33 -7.81 4.12
N LYS A 102 -7.17 -7.51 4.71
CA LYS A 102 -7.06 -6.89 6.04
C LYS A 102 -6.30 -5.57 5.93
N VAL A 103 -6.71 -4.55 6.71
CA VAL A 103 -6.02 -3.26 6.78
C VAL A 103 -5.60 -2.99 8.21
N VAL A 104 -4.30 -2.67 8.38
CA VAL A 104 -3.68 -2.31 9.66
C VAL A 104 -3.30 -0.83 9.60
N CYS A 105 -3.72 -0.07 10.62
CA CYS A 105 -3.33 1.34 10.76
C CYS A 105 -2.02 1.40 11.56
N GLN A 106 -0.90 1.50 10.85
CA GLN A 106 0.44 1.45 11.45
C GLN A 106 1.48 1.99 10.47
N ASN A 107 2.65 2.37 10.96
CA ASN A 107 3.81 2.58 10.10
C ASN A 107 4.28 1.23 9.53
N TYR A 108 4.40 1.14 8.21
CA TYR A 108 4.82 -0.09 7.53
C TYR A 108 6.26 -0.52 7.87
N LEU A 109 7.13 0.40 8.27
CA LEU A 109 8.50 0.06 8.71
C LEU A 109 8.51 -0.78 10.00
N ASP A 110 7.52 -0.57 10.86
CA ASP A 110 7.40 -1.25 12.16
C ASP A 110 6.56 -2.54 12.09
N PHE A 111 5.92 -2.80 10.94
CA PHE A 111 5.06 -3.96 10.78
C PHE A 111 5.87 -5.22 10.46
N PRO A 112 5.83 -6.28 11.30
CA PRO A 112 6.46 -7.55 11.00
C PRO A 112 5.63 -8.32 9.96
N PHE A 113 6.29 -8.76 8.87
CA PHE A 113 5.57 -9.53 7.85
C PHE A 113 5.21 -10.92 8.37
N PRO A 114 3.98 -11.41 8.12
CA PRO A 114 3.60 -12.79 8.42
C PRO A 114 4.48 -13.81 7.67
N PRO A 115 4.70 -15.01 8.24
CA PRO A 115 5.52 -16.04 7.59
C PRO A 115 5.02 -16.48 6.21
N GLU A 116 3.73 -16.33 5.96
CA GLU A 116 3.09 -16.69 4.68
C GLU A 116 3.32 -15.66 3.57
N THR A 117 3.89 -14.48 3.88
CA THR A 117 4.14 -13.42 2.90
C THR A 117 4.93 -13.94 1.72
N THR A 118 4.45 -13.69 0.49
CA THR A 118 5.12 -14.08 -0.76
C THR A 118 5.53 -12.89 -1.59
N VAL A 119 4.72 -11.83 -1.59
CA VAL A 119 4.94 -10.65 -2.41
C VAL A 119 4.61 -9.38 -1.63
N VAL A 120 5.45 -8.38 -1.80
CA VAL A 120 5.29 -7.04 -1.22
C VAL A 120 5.11 -6.05 -2.35
N TYR A 121 4.13 -5.18 -2.23
CA TYR A 121 3.86 -4.11 -3.17
C TYR A 121 4.00 -2.76 -2.46
N THR A 122 4.44 -1.76 -3.19
CA THR A 122 4.38 -0.36 -2.77
C THR A 122 4.20 0.57 -3.96
N PHE A 123 3.49 1.66 -3.75
CA PHE A 123 3.58 2.86 -4.57
C PHE A 123 4.28 3.92 -3.72
N SER A 124 5.51 4.26 -4.07
CA SER A 124 6.34 5.19 -3.30
C SER A 124 7.02 6.21 -4.21
N ASP A 125 7.55 7.25 -3.61
CA ASP A 125 8.44 8.19 -4.31
C ASP A 125 9.92 7.76 -4.19
N SER A 126 10.78 8.52 -4.87
CA SER A 126 12.23 8.25 -4.90
C SER A 126 12.91 8.37 -3.52
N ARG A 127 12.30 9.08 -2.55
CA ARG A 127 12.89 9.33 -1.23
C ARG A 127 12.77 8.13 -0.30
N ASP A 128 11.71 7.33 -0.48
CA ASP A 128 11.38 6.25 0.46
C ASP A 128 11.65 4.85 -0.11
N ILE A 129 11.85 4.71 -1.43
CA ILE A 129 11.99 3.40 -2.08
C ILE A 129 13.15 2.56 -1.52
N GLU A 130 14.29 3.17 -1.19
CA GLU A 130 15.45 2.47 -0.62
C GLU A 130 15.17 1.96 0.80
N LYS A 131 14.47 2.75 1.63
CA LYS A 131 14.06 2.35 2.98
C LYS A 131 13.09 1.18 2.93
N ILE A 132 12.12 1.26 2.00
CA ILE A 132 11.13 0.21 1.78
C ILE A 132 11.82 -1.08 1.33
N TYR A 133 12.72 -0.99 0.34
CA TYR A 133 13.50 -2.14 -0.13
C TYR A 133 14.32 -2.78 0.98
N THR A 134 14.99 -1.95 1.80
CA THR A 134 15.77 -2.40 2.97
C THR A 134 14.88 -3.13 3.99
N LYS A 135 13.66 -2.60 4.24
CA LYS A 135 12.67 -3.27 5.08
C LYS A 135 12.32 -4.65 4.54
N VAL A 136 12.04 -4.78 3.23
CA VAL A 136 11.70 -6.06 2.62
C VAL A 136 12.88 -7.05 2.70
N LYS A 137 14.12 -6.60 2.49
CA LYS A 137 15.33 -7.44 2.70
C LYS A 137 15.43 -7.95 4.14
N THR A 138 15.24 -7.08 5.11
CA THR A 138 15.26 -7.44 6.53
C THR A 138 14.21 -8.50 6.85
N GLU A 139 13.01 -8.37 6.30
CA GLU A 139 11.93 -9.35 6.50
C GLU A 139 12.22 -10.67 5.78
N ALA A 140 12.76 -10.65 4.55
CA ALA A 140 13.17 -11.87 3.85
C ALA A 140 14.23 -12.66 4.65
N LYS A 141 15.22 -11.96 5.21
CA LYS A 141 16.23 -12.56 6.09
C LYS A 141 15.61 -13.13 7.38
N ARG A 142 14.74 -12.36 8.05
CA ARG A 142 14.04 -12.81 9.27
C ARG A 142 13.18 -14.04 9.02
N LEU A 143 12.47 -14.07 7.91
CA LEU A 143 11.59 -15.18 7.52
C LEU A 143 12.35 -16.36 6.92
N LYS A 144 13.65 -16.21 6.62
CA LYS A 144 14.49 -17.20 5.92
C LYS A 144 13.85 -17.70 4.62
N LYS A 145 13.26 -16.77 3.86
CA LYS A 145 12.42 -17.05 2.71
C LYS A 145 12.59 -15.96 1.63
N ASP A 146 12.68 -16.38 0.38
CA ASP A 146 12.65 -15.45 -0.76
C ASP A 146 11.34 -14.70 -0.80
N LEU A 147 11.40 -13.39 -1.00
CA LEU A 147 10.25 -12.53 -1.21
C LEU A 147 10.31 -11.87 -2.58
N TYR A 148 9.16 -11.67 -3.20
CA TYR A 148 9.05 -10.79 -4.35
C TYR A 148 8.67 -9.39 -3.89
N PHE A 149 9.28 -8.39 -4.51
CA PHE A 149 8.99 -6.98 -4.25
C PHE A 149 8.59 -6.28 -5.54
N ILE A 150 7.46 -5.59 -5.54
CA ILE A 150 6.96 -4.81 -6.67
C ILE A 150 6.92 -3.35 -6.25
N SER A 151 7.75 -2.55 -6.90
CA SER A 151 7.70 -1.10 -6.81
C SER A 151 6.90 -0.53 -7.96
N ASN A 152 6.03 0.42 -7.67
CA ASN A 152 5.32 1.22 -8.67
C ASN A 152 5.84 2.66 -8.62
N GLY A 153 6.20 3.20 -9.78
CA GLY A 153 6.66 4.56 -9.97
C GLY A 153 8.17 4.71 -10.05
N PHE A 154 8.93 4.08 -9.17
CA PHE A 154 10.39 4.28 -9.07
C PHE A 154 11.14 2.96 -8.97
N GLU A 155 12.29 2.91 -9.64
CA GLU A 155 13.26 1.83 -9.46
C GLU A 155 14.00 1.97 -8.12
N VAL A 156 14.47 0.83 -7.60
CA VAL A 156 15.40 0.83 -6.47
C VAL A 156 16.79 1.17 -6.97
N PRO A 157 17.41 2.28 -6.50
CA PRO A 157 18.72 2.69 -6.96
C PRO A 157 19.78 1.59 -6.79
N GLY A 158 20.56 1.34 -7.84
CA GLY A 158 21.64 0.36 -7.82
C GLY A 158 21.23 -1.10 -7.75
N VAL A 159 19.93 -1.42 -7.79
CA VAL A 159 19.43 -2.80 -7.74
C VAL A 159 18.79 -3.18 -9.07
N LYS A 160 19.28 -4.25 -9.70
CA LYS A 160 18.71 -4.76 -10.95
C LYS A 160 17.37 -5.44 -10.68
N HIS A 161 16.32 -4.99 -11.35
CA HIS A 161 15.02 -5.67 -11.34
C HIS A 161 15.03 -6.93 -12.25
N GLU A 162 14.21 -7.91 -11.93
CA GLU A 162 14.05 -9.13 -12.77
C GLU A 162 13.20 -8.85 -14.00
N LYS A 163 12.11 -8.10 -13.81
CA LYS A 163 11.14 -7.77 -14.86
C LYS A 163 10.59 -6.37 -14.65
N THR A 164 10.10 -5.77 -15.73
CA THR A 164 9.37 -4.51 -15.69
C THR A 164 8.11 -4.58 -16.55
N TYR A 165 7.09 -3.81 -16.16
CA TYR A 165 5.88 -3.60 -16.95
C TYR A 165 5.33 -2.19 -16.64
N SER A 166 5.33 -1.30 -17.64
CA SER A 166 4.97 0.11 -17.45
C SER A 166 5.83 0.76 -16.34
N SER A 167 5.24 1.32 -15.30
CA SER A 167 5.92 1.88 -14.13
C SER A 167 6.19 0.88 -13.00
N PHE A 168 5.96 -0.41 -13.24
CA PHE A 168 6.14 -1.44 -12.21
C PHE A 168 7.45 -2.20 -12.42
N TYR A 169 8.20 -2.38 -11.34
CA TYR A 169 9.48 -3.07 -11.29
C TYR A 169 9.41 -4.22 -10.32
N LEU A 170 9.72 -5.42 -10.79
CA LEU A 170 9.74 -6.65 -9.99
C LEU A 170 11.16 -6.99 -9.58
N TYR A 171 11.35 -7.21 -8.29
CA TYR A 171 12.60 -7.68 -7.70
C TYR A 171 12.35 -9.01 -6.99
N LYS A 172 13.31 -9.94 -7.11
CA LYS A 172 13.39 -11.11 -6.25
C LYS A 172 14.41 -10.84 -5.17
N ILE A 173 14.00 -10.92 -3.93
CA ILE A 173 14.86 -10.72 -2.75
C ILE A 173 15.10 -12.09 -2.14
N ALA A 174 16.32 -12.60 -2.32
CA ALA A 174 16.73 -13.88 -1.76
C ALA A 174 16.88 -13.79 -0.23
N ALA A 175 16.49 -14.84 0.48
CA ALA A 175 16.86 -15.00 1.87
C ALA A 175 18.39 -15.17 1.94
N GLU A 176 19.09 -14.16 2.48
CA GLU A 176 20.51 -14.31 2.79
C GLU A 176 20.66 -15.47 3.82
N LYS A 177 21.53 -16.44 3.47
CA LYS A 177 21.89 -17.56 4.36
C LYS A 177 22.67 -17.08 5.56
#